data_7d633299a19956a5b6994dfca1576736
#
_entry.id   7d633299a19956a5b6994dfca1576736
#
_cell.length_a   1.000
_cell.length_b   1.000
_cell.length_c   1.000
_cell.angle_alpha   90.00
_cell.angle_beta   90.00
_cell.angle_gamma   90.00
#
_symmetry.space_group_name_H-M   'P 1'
#
loop_
_entity.id
_entity.type
_entity.pdbx_description
1 polymer ?
#
loop_
_entity_poly.entity_id
_entity_poly.type
_entity_poly.pdbx_seq_one_letter_code
_entity_poly.pdbx_strand_id
1 'polypeptide(L)'
;FRRVLFRSDTTFFQTMHIRQIAGVSPSQACREYTHPAFINEKLARLLNIDVSHIGHKLNEFDEFSDSLSTIAGIFKNFPLNSLEEEIGGQQISIGTEQDLIQKGTFIQIKLIPEYYKETLVSIEKLWKEMNGDRGFKYVDMHKEFMLRNNKVIILSRILISYSFIALALTCFGLFGISWYAVRHRTREIAIRKVHGASNWEIVWLLNRSFLWQILVAYIIAIPITWLLMQHWLEQFAYRISATQWNFLTPVLIVLVITTITITIHSYLSARTNPVNSLKAE
;
A
#
# COMPACT_ATOMS: atom_id res chain seq x y z
N PHE A 1 19.80 3.27 20.58
CA PHE A 1 18.49 2.60 20.51
C PHE A 1 17.41 3.55 21.02
N ARG A 2 16.45 3.94 20.15
CA ARG A 2 15.38 4.86 20.51
C ARG A 2 14.12 4.05 20.82
N ARG A 3 13.76 3.95 22.08
CA ARG A 3 12.51 3.35 22.54
C ARG A 3 11.42 4.43 22.60
N VAL A 4 10.25 4.12 22.12
CA VAL A 4 9.07 4.99 22.22
C VAL A 4 8.20 4.44 23.35
N LEU A 5 8.02 5.24 24.39
CA LEU A 5 7.24 4.91 25.56
C LEU A 5 5.86 5.60 25.49
N PHE A 6 4.79 4.82 25.56
CA PHE A 6 3.43 5.29 25.71
C PHE A 6 2.86 4.89 27.05
N ARG A 7 2.06 5.76 27.62
CA ARG A 7 1.19 5.43 28.75
C ARG A 7 -0.26 5.59 28.32
N SER A 8 -1.09 4.60 28.58
CA SER A 8 -2.47 4.57 28.15
C SER A 8 -3.35 3.79 29.13
N ASP A 9 -4.65 3.73 28.82
CA ASP A 9 -5.63 2.93 29.55
C ASP A 9 -5.78 1.51 28.96
N THR A 10 -6.64 0.72 29.57
CA THR A 10 -6.92 -0.66 29.17
C THR A 10 -7.65 -0.77 27.84
N THR A 11 -8.29 0.31 27.35
CA THR A 11 -9.11 0.33 26.12
C THR A 11 -8.29 0.66 24.88
N PHE A 12 -7.06 1.14 25.04
CA PHE A 12 -6.18 1.59 23.95
C PHE A 12 -5.97 0.53 22.87
N PHE A 13 -5.73 -0.71 23.25
CA PHE A 13 -5.52 -1.81 22.31
C PHE A 13 -6.73 -2.06 21.42
N GLN A 14 -7.94 -1.96 21.99
CA GLN A 14 -9.19 -2.10 21.24
C GLN A 14 -9.46 -0.90 20.34
N THR A 15 -9.24 0.31 20.85
CA THR A 15 -9.46 1.56 20.10
C THR A 15 -8.55 1.65 18.88
N MET A 16 -7.27 1.29 19.04
CA MET A 16 -6.26 1.33 17.98
C MET A 16 -6.16 0.04 17.16
N HIS A 17 -6.97 -0.98 17.46
CA HIS A 17 -6.92 -2.30 16.82
C HIS A 17 -5.52 -2.95 16.88
N ILE A 18 -4.80 -2.75 17.97
CA ILE A 18 -3.47 -3.34 18.15
C ILE A 18 -3.64 -4.83 18.44
N ARG A 19 -3.04 -5.66 17.60
CA ARG A 19 -3.09 -7.11 17.76
C ARG A 19 -2.06 -7.56 18.82
N GLN A 20 -2.55 -8.12 19.92
CA GLN A 20 -1.72 -8.80 20.89
C GLN A 20 -1.32 -10.20 20.38
N ILE A 21 -0.07 -10.59 20.59
CA ILE A 21 0.49 -11.87 20.16
C ILE A 21 0.54 -12.84 21.33
N ALA A 22 0.98 -12.35 22.50
CA ALA A 22 1.12 -13.16 23.70
C ALA A 22 0.91 -12.31 24.96
N GLY A 23 0.62 -12.97 26.07
CA GLY A 23 0.42 -12.34 27.37
C GLY A 23 -1.03 -12.23 27.78
N VAL A 24 -1.28 -11.52 28.88
CA VAL A 24 -2.61 -11.31 29.44
C VAL A 24 -3.29 -10.10 28.81
N SER A 25 -4.62 -10.03 28.90
CA SER A 25 -5.34 -8.84 28.40
C SER A 25 -4.96 -7.58 29.19
N PRO A 26 -5.04 -6.37 28.59
CA PRO A 26 -4.71 -5.13 29.30
C PRO A 26 -5.49 -4.95 30.63
N SER A 27 -6.78 -5.32 30.63
CA SER A 27 -7.63 -5.25 31.84
C SER A 27 -7.21 -6.27 32.92
N GLN A 28 -6.74 -7.45 32.52
CA GLN A 28 -6.23 -8.46 33.43
C GLN A 28 -4.86 -8.05 33.94
N ALA A 29 -4.01 -7.51 33.09
CA ALA A 29 -2.67 -7.04 33.45
C ALA A 29 -2.70 -6.00 34.58
N CYS A 30 -3.67 -5.07 34.57
CA CYS A 30 -3.85 -4.08 35.63
C CYS A 30 -4.26 -4.67 36.98
N ARG A 31 -4.84 -5.89 36.99
CA ARG A 31 -5.19 -6.60 38.23
C ARG A 31 -4.05 -7.41 38.78
N GLU A 32 -3.23 -7.97 37.90
CA GLU A 32 -2.13 -8.89 38.24
C GLU A 32 -0.81 -8.17 38.52
N TYR A 33 -0.56 -7.05 37.82
CA TYR A 33 0.72 -6.34 37.90
C TYR A 33 0.54 -4.89 38.33
N THR A 34 1.43 -4.38 39.14
CA THR A 34 1.38 -2.98 39.62
C THR A 34 1.65 -1.98 38.47
N HIS A 35 2.60 -2.29 37.57
CA HIS A 35 2.98 -1.44 36.44
C HIS A 35 3.10 -2.29 35.17
N PRO A 36 1.96 -2.72 34.60
CA PRO A 36 1.99 -3.57 33.42
C PRO A 36 2.52 -2.84 32.18
N ALA A 37 3.44 -3.46 31.48
CA ALA A 37 4.04 -2.97 30.26
C ALA A 37 3.88 -4.00 29.14
N PHE A 38 3.40 -3.55 27.99
CA PHE A 38 3.35 -4.32 26.76
C PHE A 38 4.47 -3.86 25.84
N ILE A 39 5.18 -4.78 25.22
CA ILE A 39 6.27 -4.50 24.29
C ILE A 39 5.94 -4.99 22.89
N ASN A 40 6.45 -4.32 21.86
CA ASN A 40 6.25 -4.79 20.50
C ASN A 40 7.23 -5.91 20.12
N GLU A 41 6.94 -6.64 19.03
CA GLU A 41 7.80 -7.71 18.51
C GLU A 41 9.25 -7.25 18.28
N LYS A 42 9.45 -6.00 17.84
CA LYS A 42 10.79 -5.46 17.59
C LYS A 42 11.57 -5.33 18.90
N LEU A 43 10.95 -4.79 19.94
CA LEU A 43 11.60 -4.65 21.27
C LEU A 43 11.85 -6.02 21.88
N ALA A 44 10.88 -6.94 21.77
CA ALA A 44 11.03 -8.30 22.26
C ALA A 44 12.23 -9.00 21.62
N ARG A 45 12.41 -8.88 20.31
CA ARG A 45 13.58 -9.45 19.61
C ARG A 45 14.90 -8.79 20.01
N LEU A 46 14.91 -7.46 20.17
CA LEU A 46 16.13 -6.72 20.54
C LEU A 46 16.64 -7.07 21.94
N LEU A 47 15.71 -7.37 22.85
CA LEU A 47 16.03 -7.72 24.24
C LEU A 47 16.05 -9.24 24.48
N ASN A 48 15.88 -10.06 23.43
CA ASN A 48 15.75 -11.52 23.52
C ASN A 48 14.65 -11.98 24.49
N ILE A 49 13.54 -11.24 24.53
CA ILE A 49 12.37 -11.56 25.35
C ILE A 49 11.42 -12.44 24.53
N ASP A 50 11.02 -13.56 25.07
CA ASP A 50 10.00 -14.46 24.53
C ASP A 50 8.79 -14.58 25.48
N VAL A 51 7.87 -15.47 25.15
CA VAL A 51 6.62 -15.66 25.91
C VAL A 51 6.88 -16.15 27.34
N SER A 52 8.00 -16.83 27.60
CA SER A 52 8.37 -17.34 28.93
C SER A 52 8.73 -16.23 29.90
N HIS A 53 9.10 -15.05 29.40
CA HIS A 53 9.49 -13.89 30.20
C HIS A 53 8.30 -12.99 30.61
N ILE A 54 7.06 -13.37 30.24
CA ILE A 54 5.86 -12.66 30.71
C ILE A 54 5.73 -12.82 32.21
N GLY A 55 5.56 -11.72 32.94
CA GLY A 55 5.57 -11.65 34.39
C GLY A 55 6.93 -11.21 34.99
N HIS A 56 7.99 -11.22 34.20
CA HIS A 56 9.30 -10.70 34.63
C HIS A 56 9.36 -9.18 34.54
N LYS A 57 10.28 -8.59 35.32
CA LYS A 57 10.49 -7.14 35.26
C LYS A 57 11.27 -6.76 34.02
N LEU A 58 10.88 -5.68 33.36
CA LEU A 58 11.51 -5.25 32.11
C LEU A 58 12.97 -4.79 32.31
N ASN A 59 13.32 -4.25 33.50
CA ASN A 59 14.69 -3.85 33.81
C ASN A 59 15.69 -5.02 33.92
N GLU A 60 15.26 -6.26 34.04
CA GLU A 60 16.10 -7.44 33.94
C GLU A 60 16.73 -7.61 32.56
N PHE A 61 16.08 -7.03 31.51
CA PHE A 61 16.48 -7.13 30.11
C PHE A 61 16.95 -5.80 29.51
N ASP A 62 16.61 -4.68 30.14
CA ASP A 62 16.93 -3.33 29.69
C ASP A 62 17.22 -2.42 30.90
N GLU A 63 18.48 -2.13 31.15
CA GLU A 63 18.94 -1.29 32.25
C GLU A 63 18.37 0.14 32.24
N PHE A 64 17.97 0.63 31.08
CA PHE A 64 17.35 1.95 30.89
C PHE A 64 15.84 1.94 31.09
N SER A 65 15.27 0.78 31.42
CA SER A 65 13.82 0.69 31.64
C SER A 65 13.46 1.06 33.08
N ASP A 66 12.21 1.52 33.26
CA ASP A 66 11.67 1.75 34.60
C ASP A 66 11.69 0.43 35.39
N SER A 67 12.37 0.45 36.53
CA SER A 67 12.54 -0.72 37.41
C SER A 67 11.23 -1.33 37.92
N LEU A 68 10.12 -0.59 37.77
CA LEU A 68 8.79 -1.01 38.23
C LEU A 68 7.99 -1.71 37.13
N SER A 69 8.39 -1.59 35.87
CA SER A 69 7.58 -2.13 34.74
C SER A 69 7.69 -3.65 34.63
N THR A 70 6.55 -4.34 34.66
CA THR A 70 6.45 -5.80 34.47
C THR A 70 5.93 -6.12 33.07
N ILE A 71 6.56 -7.06 32.36
CA ILE A 71 6.18 -7.48 31.02
C ILE A 71 4.84 -8.22 31.12
N ALA A 72 3.76 -7.57 30.65
CA ALA A 72 2.41 -8.14 30.66
C ALA A 72 2.06 -8.84 29.35
N GLY A 73 2.75 -8.49 28.25
CA GLY A 73 2.51 -9.12 26.97
C GLY A 73 3.30 -8.52 25.82
N ILE A 74 3.19 -9.20 24.67
CA ILE A 74 3.85 -8.83 23.42
C ILE A 74 2.76 -8.51 22.37
N PHE A 75 2.93 -7.39 21.67
CA PHE A 75 2.03 -6.98 20.59
C PHE A 75 2.73 -6.86 19.24
N LYS A 76 1.95 -6.96 18.17
CA LYS A 76 2.46 -6.83 16.81
C LYS A 76 2.93 -5.40 16.55
N ASN A 77 4.03 -5.26 15.82
CA ASN A 77 4.55 -3.95 15.43
C ASN A 77 3.45 -3.05 14.89
N PHE A 78 3.36 -1.83 15.42
CA PHE A 78 2.33 -0.86 15.12
C PHE A 78 2.97 0.46 14.65
N PRO A 79 2.62 0.97 13.45
CA PRO A 79 3.18 2.21 12.94
C PRO A 79 2.57 3.41 13.67
N LEU A 80 3.39 4.15 14.38
CA LEU A 80 2.98 5.35 15.10
C LEU A 80 3.25 6.64 14.34
N ASN A 81 4.28 6.61 13.48
CA ASN A 81 4.75 7.81 12.77
C ASN A 81 4.53 7.69 11.26
N SER A 82 5.60 7.67 10.49
CA SER A 82 5.58 7.55 9.03
C SER A 82 5.79 6.09 8.60
N LEU A 83 5.33 5.75 7.40
CA LEU A 83 5.60 4.46 6.76
C LEU A 83 7.08 4.31 6.35
N GLU A 84 7.80 5.42 6.23
CA GLU A 84 9.23 5.45 5.89
C GLU A 84 10.12 5.18 7.12
N GLU A 85 9.62 5.49 8.33
CA GLU A 85 10.38 5.29 9.56
C GLU A 85 10.35 3.83 10.01
N GLU A 86 11.53 3.28 10.30
CA GLU A 86 11.61 1.95 10.89
C GLU A 86 10.94 1.95 12.27
N ILE A 87 10.04 0.98 12.49
CA ILE A 87 9.42 0.82 13.79
C ILE A 87 10.51 0.46 14.80
N GLY A 88 10.77 1.40 15.70
CA GLY A 88 11.64 1.19 16.84
C GLY A 88 11.05 0.22 17.87
N GLY A 89 11.77 0.00 18.94
CA GLY A 89 11.20 -0.63 20.12
C GLY A 89 10.09 0.22 20.71
N GLN A 90 8.91 -0.37 20.88
CA GLN A 90 7.75 0.31 21.45
C GLN A 90 7.34 -0.36 22.75
N GLN A 91 7.05 0.46 23.75
CA GLN A 91 6.49 0.01 25.01
C GLN A 91 5.22 0.80 25.30
N ILE A 92 4.16 0.09 25.63
CA ILE A 92 2.90 0.64 26.11
C ILE A 92 2.72 0.24 27.55
N SER A 93 2.80 1.21 28.45
CA SER A 93 2.53 1.01 29.88
C SER A 93 1.06 1.33 30.14
N ILE A 94 0.36 0.41 30.78
CA ILE A 94 -1.05 0.64 31.16
C ILE A 94 -1.06 1.25 32.55
N GLY A 95 -1.62 2.47 32.64
CA GLY A 95 -1.77 3.18 33.89
C GLY A 95 -3.08 2.84 34.61
N THR A 96 -3.10 3.03 35.93
CA THR A 96 -4.36 3.02 36.68
C THR A 96 -5.18 4.25 36.36
N GLU A 97 -6.49 4.21 36.64
CA GLU A 97 -7.38 5.34 36.43
C GLU A 97 -6.88 6.62 37.14
N GLN A 98 -6.33 6.49 38.32
CA GLN A 98 -5.76 7.61 39.09
C GLN A 98 -4.51 8.20 38.41
N ASP A 99 -3.62 7.36 37.85
CA ASP A 99 -2.45 7.82 37.10
C ASP A 99 -2.87 8.60 35.84
N LEU A 100 -3.93 8.15 35.15
CA LEU A 100 -4.43 8.78 33.94
C LEU A 100 -5.09 10.12 34.22
N ILE A 101 -5.85 10.25 35.30
CA ILE A 101 -6.47 11.51 35.72
C ILE A 101 -5.40 12.55 36.05
N GLN A 102 -4.29 12.15 36.69
CA GLN A 102 -3.24 13.09 37.08
C GLN A 102 -2.26 13.43 35.94
N LYS A 103 -1.99 12.49 35.03
CA LYS A 103 -0.93 12.61 34.01
C LYS A 103 -1.45 12.49 32.58
N GLY A 104 -2.75 12.27 32.37
CA GLY A 104 -3.36 12.15 31.07
C GLY A 104 -3.30 13.48 30.31
N THR A 105 -2.78 13.45 29.07
CA THR A 105 -2.57 14.63 28.25
C THR A 105 -3.64 14.76 27.17
N PHE A 106 -4.25 13.66 26.75
CA PHE A 106 -5.26 13.65 25.69
C PHE A 106 -6.17 12.42 25.77
N ILE A 107 -7.35 12.54 25.23
CA ILE A 107 -8.34 11.49 25.09
C ILE A 107 -8.41 11.06 23.64
N GLN A 108 -8.30 9.77 23.38
CA GLN A 108 -8.50 9.21 22.05
C GLN A 108 -9.89 8.67 21.89
N ILE A 109 -10.59 9.13 20.86
CA ILE A 109 -11.97 8.74 20.57
C ILE A 109 -12.04 8.17 19.16
N LYS A 110 -12.58 6.96 19.02
CA LYS A 110 -12.85 6.36 17.73
C LYS A 110 -14.25 6.76 17.28
N LEU A 111 -14.33 7.43 16.12
CA LEU A 111 -15.57 7.87 15.53
C LEU A 111 -16.00 6.95 14.38
N ILE A 112 -17.30 6.84 14.19
CA ILE A 112 -17.89 6.17 13.03
C ILE A 112 -17.85 7.17 11.86
N PRO A 113 -17.30 6.81 10.68
CA PRO A 113 -17.09 7.74 9.58
C PRO A 113 -18.35 8.47 9.11
N GLU A 114 -19.50 7.77 9.09
CA GLU A 114 -20.78 8.33 8.65
C GLU A 114 -21.25 9.50 9.52
N TYR A 115 -20.98 9.44 10.83
CA TYR A 115 -21.43 10.44 11.82
C TYR A 115 -20.30 11.36 12.30
N TYR A 116 -19.16 11.37 11.60
CA TYR A 116 -17.96 12.09 12.03
C TYR A 116 -18.22 13.55 12.40
N LYS A 117 -18.87 14.31 11.51
CA LYS A 117 -19.11 15.74 11.72
C LYS A 117 -20.06 16.03 12.87
N GLU A 118 -21.16 15.28 12.94
CA GLU A 118 -22.20 15.46 13.98
C GLU A 118 -21.65 15.11 15.36
N THR A 119 -20.91 14.00 15.44
CA THR A 119 -20.27 13.56 16.67
C THR A 119 -19.22 14.56 17.15
N LEU A 120 -18.41 15.11 16.23
CA LEU A 120 -17.39 16.09 16.56
C LEU A 120 -18.01 17.37 17.16
N VAL A 121 -19.10 17.87 16.58
CA VAL A 121 -19.86 19.02 17.11
C VAL A 121 -20.42 18.72 18.49
N SER A 122 -20.94 17.52 18.70
CA SER A 122 -21.48 17.08 19.99
C SER A 122 -20.39 17.00 21.07
N ILE A 123 -19.19 16.49 20.70
CA ILE A 123 -18.03 16.44 21.60
C ILE A 123 -17.56 17.86 21.94
N GLU A 124 -17.49 18.76 20.98
CA GLU A 124 -17.11 20.16 21.21
C GLU A 124 -18.09 20.85 22.18
N LYS A 125 -19.38 20.59 22.00
CA LYS A 125 -20.42 21.14 22.91
C LYS A 125 -20.24 20.62 24.32
N LEU A 126 -20.10 19.31 24.50
CA LEU A 126 -19.85 18.69 25.80
C LEU A 126 -18.55 19.23 26.44
N TRP A 127 -17.49 19.41 25.64
CA TRP A 127 -16.25 19.99 26.14
C TRP A 127 -16.44 21.39 26.70
N LYS A 128 -17.16 22.26 25.99
CA LYS A 128 -17.48 23.62 26.45
C LYS A 128 -18.32 23.63 27.70
N GLU A 129 -19.31 22.73 27.80
CA GLU A 129 -20.15 22.58 29.00
C GLU A 129 -19.33 22.17 30.22
N MET A 130 -18.36 21.26 30.06
CA MET A 130 -17.54 20.75 31.15
C MET A 130 -16.37 21.66 31.55
N ASN A 131 -15.75 22.35 30.58
CA ASN A 131 -14.52 23.08 30.78
C ASN A 131 -14.63 24.60 30.60
N GLY A 132 -15.83 25.14 30.34
CA GLY A 132 -16.07 26.56 30.12
C GLY A 132 -15.36 27.07 28.89
N ASP A 133 -14.66 28.23 28.99
CA ASP A 133 -13.96 28.90 27.89
C ASP A 133 -12.61 28.24 27.50
N ARG A 134 -12.27 27.09 28.03
CA ARG A 134 -11.06 26.38 27.58
C ARG A 134 -11.25 25.89 26.15
N GLY A 135 -10.39 26.36 25.26
CA GLY A 135 -10.45 26.03 23.84
C GLY A 135 -10.43 24.53 23.57
N PHE A 136 -11.38 24.07 22.77
CA PHE A 136 -11.40 22.70 22.26
C PHE A 136 -10.33 22.52 21.19
N LYS A 137 -9.37 21.66 21.44
CA LYS A 137 -8.33 21.29 20.45
C LYS A 137 -8.41 19.81 20.18
N TYR A 138 -8.48 19.43 18.94
CA TYR A 138 -8.45 18.03 18.52
C TYR A 138 -7.46 17.81 17.38
N VAL A 139 -6.97 16.60 17.28
CA VAL A 139 -6.13 16.15 16.18
C VAL A 139 -6.81 14.96 15.50
N ASP A 140 -7.12 15.11 14.24
CA ASP A 140 -7.61 14.00 13.42
C ASP A 140 -6.40 13.12 13.05
N MET A 141 -6.32 11.94 13.66
CA MET A 141 -5.21 11.01 13.46
C MET A 141 -5.10 10.56 12.00
N HIS A 142 -6.23 10.40 11.28
CA HIS A 142 -6.20 10.05 9.87
C HIS A 142 -5.58 11.16 9.02
N LYS A 143 -5.99 12.40 9.29
CA LYS A 143 -5.47 13.58 8.60
C LYS A 143 -3.98 13.80 8.89
N GLU A 144 -3.58 13.64 10.15
CA GLU A 144 -2.17 13.74 10.56
C GLU A 144 -1.32 12.65 9.88
N PHE A 145 -1.81 11.40 9.83
CA PHE A 145 -1.15 10.31 9.12
C PHE A 145 -1.01 10.60 7.62
N MET A 146 -2.06 11.15 6.98
CA MET A 146 -1.99 11.56 5.57
C MET A 146 -0.98 12.68 5.34
N LEU A 147 -0.92 13.68 6.24
CA LEU A 147 0.04 14.77 6.13
C LEU A 147 1.49 14.27 6.27
N ARG A 148 1.75 13.36 7.21
CA ARG A 148 3.08 12.76 7.40
C ARG A 148 3.52 11.92 6.20
N ASN A 149 2.58 11.24 5.54
CA ASN A 149 2.85 10.40 4.39
C ASN A 149 2.57 11.10 3.05
N ASN A 150 2.38 12.43 3.06
CA ASN A 150 1.99 13.20 1.87
C ASN A 150 2.98 13.05 0.71
N LYS A 151 4.28 12.94 0.98
CA LYS A 151 5.32 12.71 -0.04
C LYS A 151 5.07 11.43 -0.83
N VAL A 152 4.77 10.32 -0.14
CA VAL A 152 4.49 9.02 -0.77
C VAL A 152 3.21 9.08 -1.58
N ILE A 153 2.16 9.75 -1.06
CA ILE A 153 0.88 9.93 -1.74
C ILE A 153 1.05 10.76 -3.03
N ILE A 154 1.78 11.86 -2.95
CA ILE A 154 2.07 12.71 -4.13
C ILE A 154 2.87 11.91 -5.15
N LEU A 155 3.93 11.21 -4.73
CA LEU A 155 4.75 10.39 -5.61
C LEU A 155 3.91 9.32 -6.32
N SER A 156 3.03 8.63 -5.61
CA SER A 156 2.15 7.62 -6.21
C SER A 156 1.21 8.22 -7.27
N ARG A 157 0.63 9.40 -7.01
CA ARG A 157 -0.21 10.11 -8.00
C ARG A 157 0.57 10.50 -9.24
N ILE A 158 1.79 11.02 -9.08
CA ILE A 158 2.68 11.37 -10.18
C ILE A 158 3.01 10.12 -11.02
N LEU A 159 3.38 9.01 -10.38
CA LEU A 159 3.70 7.76 -11.07
C LEU A 159 2.49 7.21 -11.84
N ILE A 160 1.29 7.24 -11.25
CA ILE A 160 0.05 6.85 -11.94
C ILE A 160 -0.21 7.73 -13.16
N SER A 161 -0.06 9.05 -13.03
CA SER A 161 -0.26 9.99 -14.14
C SER A 161 0.72 9.73 -15.28
N TYR A 162 2.00 9.53 -14.97
CA TYR A 162 3.00 9.18 -15.97
C TYR A 162 2.75 7.83 -16.62
N SER A 163 2.24 6.84 -15.86
CA SER A 163 1.86 5.54 -16.43
C SER A 163 0.73 5.67 -17.46
N PHE A 164 -0.26 6.54 -17.20
CA PHE A 164 -1.32 6.82 -18.17
C PHE A 164 -0.79 7.47 -19.44
N ILE A 165 0.10 8.47 -19.31
CA ILE A 165 0.71 9.15 -20.46
C ILE A 165 1.56 8.16 -21.27
N ALA A 166 2.37 7.35 -20.59
CA ALA A 166 3.20 6.34 -21.24
C ALA A 166 2.35 5.30 -21.99
N LEU A 167 1.24 4.85 -21.40
CA LEU A 167 0.30 3.93 -22.04
C LEU A 167 -0.32 4.55 -23.28
N ALA A 168 -0.79 5.81 -23.20
CA ALA A 168 -1.34 6.52 -24.34
C ALA A 168 -0.33 6.66 -25.48
N LEU A 169 0.91 7.07 -25.18
CA LEU A 169 1.99 7.16 -26.17
C LEU A 169 2.30 5.80 -26.81
N THR A 170 2.31 4.73 -26.01
CA THR A 170 2.50 3.36 -26.50
C THR A 170 1.37 2.97 -27.48
N CYS A 171 0.13 3.26 -27.15
CA CYS A 171 -1.01 3.00 -28.04
C CYS A 171 -0.91 3.78 -29.36
N PHE A 172 -0.53 5.06 -29.31
CA PHE A 172 -0.30 5.87 -30.52
C PHE A 172 0.87 5.36 -31.35
N GLY A 173 1.95 4.96 -30.70
CA GLY A 173 3.10 4.36 -31.38
C GLY A 173 2.76 3.05 -32.10
N LEU A 174 2.05 2.16 -31.39
CA LEU A 174 1.56 0.90 -31.98
C LEU A 174 0.57 1.14 -33.13
N PHE A 175 -0.29 2.14 -33.00
CA PHE A 175 -1.20 2.54 -34.07
C PHE A 175 -0.41 2.93 -35.34
N GLY A 176 0.60 3.79 -35.22
CA GLY A 176 1.43 4.23 -36.33
C GLY A 176 2.19 3.08 -37.00
N ILE A 177 2.84 2.23 -36.19
CA ILE A 177 3.59 1.08 -36.69
C ILE A 177 2.65 0.05 -37.36
N SER A 178 1.49 -0.20 -36.77
CA SER A 178 0.47 -1.11 -37.31
C SER A 178 -0.06 -0.60 -38.65
N TRP A 179 -0.36 0.71 -38.75
CA TRP A 179 -0.76 1.34 -40.02
C TRP A 179 0.28 1.15 -41.11
N TYR A 180 1.56 1.41 -40.80
CA TYR A 180 2.65 1.24 -41.72
C TYR A 180 2.83 -0.22 -42.16
N ALA A 181 2.79 -1.15 -41.20
CA ALA A 181 2.95 -2.58 -41.47
C ALA A 181 1.83 -3.12 -42.38
N VAL A 182 0.59 -2.68 -42.19
CA VAL A 182 -0.53 -3.07 -43.05
C VAL A 182 -0.34 -2.54 -44.47
N ARG A 183 0.05 -1.28 -44.64
CA ARG A 183 0.30 -0.70 -45.99
C ARG A 183 1.41 -1.45 -46.73
N HIS A 184 2.51 -1.79 -46.08
CA HIS A 184 3.59 -2.53 -46.73
C HIS A 184 3.22 -3.98 -47.06
N ARG A 185 2.25 -4.58 -46.37
CA ARG A 185 1.80 -5.97 -46.63
C ARG A 185 0.48 -6.05 -47.43
N THR A 186 0.02 -4.94 -47.98
CA THR A 186 -1.28 -4.87 -48.71
C THR A 186 -1.35 -5.88 -49.84
N ARG A 187 -0.27 -6.06 -50.60
CA ARG A 187 -0.20 -7.03 -51.70
C ARG A 187 -0.27 -8.48 -51.22
N GLU A 188 0.39 -8.82 -50.14
CA GLU A 188 0.35 -10.15 -49.49
C GLU A 188 -1.06 -10.43 -48.99
N ILE A 189 -1.67 -9.45 -48.33
CA ILE A 189 -3.05 -9.55 -47.79
C ILE A 189 -4.07 -9.72 -48.95
N ALA A 190 -3.90 -8.98 -50.04
CA ALA A 190 -4.78 -9.08 -51.19
C ALA A 190 -4.70 -10.46 -51.86
N ILE A 191 -3.50 -11.00 -52.06
CA ILE A 191 -3.30 -12.34 -52.63
C ILE A 191 -3.95 -13.41 -51.74
N ARG A 192 -3.76 -13.35 -50.43
CA ARG A 192 -4.38 -14.30 -49.50
C ARG A 192 -5.90 -14.22 -49.50
N LYS A 193 -6.47 -13.00 -49.60
CA LYS A 193 -7.93 -12.81 -49.73
C LYS A 193 -8.48 -13.44 -51.00
N VAL A 194 -7.80 -13.27 -52.14
CA VAL A 194 -8.23 -13.91 -53.39
C VAL A 194 -8.20 -15.45 -53.27
N HIS A 195 -7.28 -16.01 -52.44
CA HIS A 195 -7.23 -17.44 -52.16
C HIS A 195 -8.20 -17.87 -51.04
N GLY A 196 -9.10 -17.00 -50.57
CA GLY A 196 -10.16 -17.34 -49.64
C GLY A 196 -9.81 -17.18 -48.14
N ALA A 197 -8.71 -16.51 -47.84
CA ALA A 197 -8.36 -16.28 -46.44
C ALA A 197 -9.39 -15.41 -45.73
N SER A 198 -9.77 -15.81 -44.52
CA SER A 198 -10.71 -15.09 -43.67
C SER A 198 -10.07 -13.80 -43.10
N ASN A 199 -10.91 -12.83 -42.70
CA ASN A 199 -10.43 -11.60 -42.06
C ASN A 199 -9.68 -11.91 -40.76
N TRP A 200 -10.06 -12.96 -40.03
CA TRP A 200 -9.43 -13.37 -38.79
C TRP A 200 -8.04 -13.97 -38.99
N GLU A 201 -7.80 -14.70 -40.08
CA GLU A 201 -6.47 -15.20 -40.42
C GLU A 201 -5.49 -14.08 -40.72
N ILE A 202 -5.96 -13.03 -41.37
CA ILE A 202 -5.16 -11.81 -41.63
C ILE A 202 -4.85 -11.08 -40.34
N VAL A 203 -5.87 -10.90 -39.48
CA VAL A 203 -5.70 -10.26 -38.15
C VAL A 203 -4.72 -11.05 -37.29
N TRP A 204 -4.82 -12.39 -37.28
CA TRP A 204 -3.90 -13.26 -36.56
C TRP A 204 -2.46 -13.14 -37.06
N LEU A 205 -2.27 -13.11 -38.39
CA LEU A 205 -0.96 -12.96 -38.99
C LEU A 205 -0.25 -11.66 -38.57
N LEU A 206 -1.01 -10.56 -38.54
CA LEU A 206 -0.49 -9.27 -38.11
C LEU A 206 -0.22 -9.26 -36.60
N ASN A 207 -1.16 -9.73 -35.79
CA ASN A 207 -1.01 -9.76 -34.33
C ASN A 207 0.16 -10.62 -33.87
N ARG A 208 0.42 -11.77 -34.50
CA ARG A 208 1.53 -12.66 -34.14
C ARG A 208 2.88 -11.96 -34.18
N SER A 209 3.10 -11.08 -35.15
CA SER A 209 4.34 -10.31 -35.26
C SER A 209 4.53 -9.35 -34.10
N PHE A 210 3.46 -8.66 -33.66
CA PHE A 210 3.51 -7.73 -32.54
C PHE A 210 3.56 -8.45 -31.20
N LEU A 211 2.87 -9.58 -31.05
CA LEU A 211 2.90 -10.38 -29.82
C LEU A 211 4.33 -10.85 -29.49
N TRP A 212 5.09 -11.24 -30.51
CA TRP A 212 6.51 -11.62 -30.32
C TRP A 212 7.35 -10.45 -29.82
N GLN A 213 7.16 -9.25 -30.38
CA GLN A 213 7.88 -8.04 -29.95
C GLN A 213 7.52 -7.68 -28.50
N ILE A 214 6.24 -7.77 -28.14
CA ILE A 214 5.76 -7.53 -26.78
C ILE A 214 6.39 -8.52 -25.81
N LEU A 215 6.44 -9.81 -26.15
CA LEU A 215 7.04 -10.85 -25.33
C LEU A 215 8.52 -10.59 -25.07
N VAL A 216 9.29 -10.23 -26.09
CA VAL A 216 10.71 -9.87 -25.95
C VAL A 216 10.87 -8.63 -25.05
N ALA A 217 10.02 -7.61 -25.23
CA ALA A 217 10.05 -6.42 -24.38
C ALA A 217 9.80 -6.76 -22.91
N TYR A 218 8.87 -7.67 -22.59
CA TYR A 218 8.62 -8.11 -21.21
C TYR A 218 9.77 -8.91 -20.61
N ILE A 219 10.43 -9.78 -21.37
CA ILE A 219 11.60 -10.52 -20.90
C ILE A 219 12.70 -9.57 -20.43
N ILE A 220 12.82 -8.39 -21.06
CA ILE A 220 13.80 -7.37 -20.69
C ILE A 220 13.26 -6.49 -19.54
N ALA A 221 11.99 -6.08 -19.60
CA ALA A 221 11.42 -5.13 -18.66
C ALA A 221 11.21 -5.71 -17.25
N ILE A 222 10.82 -6.98 -17.13
CA ILE A 222 10.55 -7.59 -15.82
C ILE A 222 11.77 -7.58 -14.90
N PRO A 223 12.97 -8.07 -15.29
CA PRO A 223 14.13 -8.06 -14.41
C PRO A 223 14.58 -6.64 -14.03
N ILE A 224 14.52 -5.68 -14.96
CA ILE A 224 14.87 -4.29 -14.70
C ILE A 224 13.90 -3.69 -13.66
N THR A 225 12.59 -3.88 -13.87
CA THR A 225 11.56 -3.39 -12.94
C THR A 225 11.70 -4.05 -11.57
N TRP A 226 12.02 -5.34 -11.52
CA TRP A 226 12.27 -6.05 -10.28
C TRP A 226 13.43 -5.44 -9.48
N LEU A 227 14.56 -5.21 -10.12
CA LEU A 227 15.74 -4.61 -9.46
C LEU A 227 15.46 -3.20 -8.96
N LEU A 228 14.82 -2.36 -9.78
CA LEU A 228 14.44 -0.99 -9.37
C LEU A 228 13.45 -1.00 -8.22
N MET A 229 12.47 -1.89 -8.26
CA MET A 229 11.45 -1.98 -7.22
C MET A 229 12.03 -2.51 -5.90
N GLN A 230 12.94 -3.48 -5.94
CA GLN A 230 13.63 -3.94 -4.73
C GLN A 230 14.40 -2.80 -4.07
N HIS A 231 15.21 -2.07 -4.85
CA HIS A 231 15.99 -0.95 -4.33
C HIS A 231 15.09 0.16 -3.74
N TRP A 232 13.96 0.45 -4.39
CA TRP A 232 13.00 1.44 -3.88
C TRP A 232 12.29 0.97 -2.61
N LEU A 233 11.89 -0.30 -2.55
CA LEU A 233 11.27 -0.90 -1.37
C LEU A 233 12.22 -0.97 -0.16
N GLU A 234 13.54 -0.96 -0.39
CA GLU A 234 14.53 -0.91 0.69
C GLU A 234 14.43 0.35 1.56
N GLN A 235 13.88 1.43 1.03
CA GLN A 235 13.67 2.69 1.74
C GLN A 235 12.47 2.64 2.72
N PHE A 236 11.61 1.62 2.59
CA PHE A 236 10.43 1.47 3.46
C PHE A 236 10.66 0.44 4.55
N ALA A 237 10.33 0.82 5.77
CA ALA A 237 10.40 -0.07 6.93
C ALA A 237 9.35 -1.21 6.84
N TYR A 238 8.18 -0.90 6.27
CA TYR A 238 7.12 -1.87 5.96
C TYR A 238 7.18 -2.27 4.49
N ARG A 239 7.90 -3.34 4.21
CA ARG A 239 7.98 -3.88 2.85
C ARG A 239 6.80 -4.81 2.62
N ILE A 240 6.01 -4.52 1.59
CA ILE A 240 5.12 -5.52 1.02
C ILE A 240 6.04 -6.57 0.38
N SER A 241 5.85 -7.84 0.71
CA SER A 241 6.53 -8.91 -0.02
C SER A 241 6.17 -8.78 -1.50
N ALA A 242 7.19 -8.53 -2.34
CA ALA A 242 7.00 -8.46 -3.79
C ALA A 242 6.60 -9.86 -4.29
N THR A 243 5.30 -10.11 -4.30
CA THR A 243 4.72 -11.36 -4.79
C THR A 243 4.74 -11.34 -6.33
N GLN A 244 4.93 -12.47 -6.96
CA GLN A 244 4.92 -12.62 -8.42
C GLN A 244 3.66 -12.03 -9.07
N TRP A 245 2.53 -12.06 -8.38
CA TRP A 245 1.26 -11.48 -8.83
C TRP A 245 1.31 -9.97 -9.04
N ASN A 246 2.12 -9.26 -8.26
CA ASN A 246 2.28 -7.79 -8.39
C ASN A 246 2.92 -7.40 -9.72
N PHE A 247 3.71 -8.30 -10.33
CA PHE A 247 4.32 -8.10 -11.65
C PHE A 247 3.46 -8.64 -12.78
N LEU A 248 2.76 -9.75 -12.55
CA LEU A 248 1.95 -10.39 -13.58
C LEU A 248 0.70 -9.58 -13.96
N THR A 249 0.05 -8.97 -12.97
CA THR A 249 -1.17 -8.18 -13.20
C THR A 249 -0.97 -7.00 -14.16
N PRO A 250 0.04 -6.09 -13.99
CA PRO A 250 0.30 -5.02 -14.93
C PRO A 250 0.67 -5.54 -16.33
N VAL A 251 1.44 -6.63 -16.42
CA VAL A 251 1.81 -7.27 -17.69
C VAL A 251 0.55 -7.71 -18.44
N LEU A 252 -0.39 -8.39 -17.77
CA LEU A 252 -1.63 -8.83 -18.38
C LEU A 252 -2.49 -7.65 -18.85
N ILE A 253 -2.61 -6.59 -18.05
CA ILE A 253 -3.38 -5.39 -18.41
C ILE A 253 -2.81 -4.76 -19.69
N VAL A 254 -1.51 -4.53 -19.74
CA VAL A 254 -0.87 -3.92 -20.91
C VAL A 254 -0.97 -4.84 -22.13
N LEU A 255 -0.79 -6.15 -21.96
CA LEU A 255 -0.92 -7.13 -23.06
C LEU A 255 -2.34 -7.13 -23.63
N VAL A 256 -3.36 -7.09 -22.79
CA VAL A 256 -4.76 -7.00 -23.24
C VAL A 256 -5.02 -5.71 -24.00
N ILE A 257 -4.64 -4.56 -23.46
CA ILE A 257 -4.84 -3.24 -24.09
C ILE A 257 -4.13 -3.18 -25.46
N THR A 258 -2.87 -3.61 -25.51
CA THR A 258 -2.10 -3.58 -26.76
C THR A 258 -2.65 -4.55 -27.80
N THR A 259 -3.07 -5.74 -27.40
CA THR A 259 -3.70 -6.73 -28.30
C THR A 259 -5.02 -6.19 -28.85
N ILE A 260 -5.87 -5.58 -28.03
CA ILE A 260 -7.12 -4.96 -28.46
C ILE A 260 -6.84 -3.84 -29.45
N THR A 261 -5.89 -2.95 -29.15
CA THR A 261 -5.53 -1.82 -30.04
C THR A 261 -5.09 -2.32 -31.42
N ILE A 262 -4.18 -3.30 -31.46
CA ILE A 262 -3.68 -3.86 -32.72
C ILE A 262 -4.80 -4.59 -33.46
N THR A 263 -5.62 -5.37 -32.76
CA THR A 263 -6.73 -6.14 -33.37
C THR A 263 -7.77 -5.23 -34.02
N ILE A 264 -8.21 -4.17 -33.33
CA ILE A 264 -9.16 -3.19 -33.87
C ILE A 264 -8.59 -2.58 -35.15
N HIS A 265 -7.33 -2.14 -35.11
CA HIS A 265 -6.69 -1.50 -36.25
C HIS A 265 -6.52 -2.46 -37.42
N SER A 266 -6.03 -3.66 -37.15
CA SER A 266 -5.86 -4.72 -38.18
C SER A 266 -7.19 -5.13 -38.80
N TYR A 267 -8.26 -5.21 -38.02
CA TYR A 267 -9.60 -5.52 -38.50
C TYR A 267 -10.18 -4.42 -39.41
N LEU A 268 -10.05 -3.14 -39.02
CA LEU A 268 -10.47 -2.00 -39.82
C LEU A 268 -9.73 -1.96 -41.15
N SER A 269 -8.42 -2.22 -41.12
CA SER A 269 -7.57 -2.26 -42.32
C SER A 269 -7.88 -3.46 -43.22
N ALA A 270 -8.20 -4.62 -42.64
CA ALA A 270 -8.61 -5.81 -43.42
C ALA A 270 -9.98 -5.67 -44.10
N ARG A 271 -10.84 -4.75 -43.66
CA ARG A 271 -12.14 -4.44 -44.29
C ARG A 271 -12.02 -3.54 -45.50
N THR A 272 -10.91 -2.84 -45.71
CA THR A 272 -10.74 -1.98 -46.89
C THR A 272 -10.70 -2.83 -48.17
N ASN A 273 -11.40 -2.36 -49.19
CA ASN A 273 -11.66 -3.12 -50.43
C ASN A 273 -10.35 -3.36 -51.19
N PRO A 274 -9.96 -4.62 -51.49
CA PRO A 274 -8.69 -4.96 -52.12
C PRO A 274 -8.57 -4.40 -53.54
N VAL A 275 -9.69 -4.13 -54.24
CA VAL A 275 -9.71 -3.60 -55.59
C VAL A 275 -9.14 -2.18 -55.69
N ASN A 276 -9.34 -1.35 -54.65
CA ASN A 276 -8.79 0.02 -54.63
C ASN A 276 -7.28 0.03 -54.33
N SER A 277 -6.77 -1.03 -53.71
CA SER A 277 -5.33 -1.16 -53.37
C SER A 277 -4.48 -1.65 -54.56
N LEU A 278 -5.10 -2.29 -55.55
CA LEU A 278 -4.46 -2.75 -56.78
C LEU A 278 -4.50 -1.70 -57.92
N LYS A 279 -5.36 -0.67 -57.80
CA LYS A 279 -5.49 0.42 -58.78
C LYS A 279 -4.66 1.67 -58.48
N ALA A 280 -3.93 1.69 -57.39
CA ALA A 280 -3.15 2.85 -56.91
C ALA A 280 -1.68 2.82 -57.34
N GLU A 281 -1.36 2.21 -58.45
CA GLU A 281 -0.11 2.38 -59.22
C GLU A 281 -0.36 3.13 -60.51
#